data_170236371e6ef2aaedfc2ea40929e21c
#
_entry.id   170236371e6ef2aaedfc2ea40929e21c
#
_cell.length_a   1.000
_cell.length_b   1.000
_cell.length_c   1.000
_cell.angle_alpha   90.00
_cell.angle_beta   90.00
_cell.angle_gamma   90.00
#
_symmetry.space_group_name_H-M   'P 1'
#
loop_
_entity.id
_entity.type
_entity.pdbx_description
1 polymer ?
#
loop_
_entity_poly.entity_id
_entity_poly.type
_entity_poly.pdbx_seq_one_letter_code
_entity_poly.pdbx_strand_id
1 'polypeptide(L)'
;MRQWEIYDFPYPSAEQPHPFIILSPTILAESAQYDQVNALRCVSLRGKGQPELRDVRLNGSDGLDGPTLVRCHFSFTLAKSSFGKRRGVVTVARRREISRTPAKCFEFAGF
;
A
#
# COMPACT_ATOMS: atom_id res chain seq x y z
N MET A 1 -0.36 0.61 14.36
CA MET A 1 -0.11 0.44 12.90
C MET A 1 0.98 -0.59 12.70
N ARG A 2 0.78 -1.54 11.79
CA ARG A 2 1.72 -2.65 11.55
C ARG A 2 1.98 -2.79 10.06
N GLN A 3 3.12 -3.35 9.71
CA GLN A 3 3.46 -3.68 8.32
C GLN A 3 2.37 -4.53 7.67
N TRP A 4 2.06 -4.25 6.42
CA TRP A 4 1.04 -4.91 5.60
C TRP A 4 -0.41 -4.56 5.93
N GLU A 5 -0.66 -3.79 6.97
CA GLU A 5 -2.00 -3.26 7.20
C GLU A 5 -2.38 -2.23 6.13
N ILE A 6 -3.68 -2.17 5.81
CA ILE A 6 -4.23 -1.27 4.80
C ILE A 6 -5.08 -0.23 5.50
N TYR A 7 -4.78 1.04 5.26
CA TYR A 7 -5.51 2.19 5.81
C TYR A 7 -5.92 3.14 4.71
N ASP A 8 -7.06 3.79 4.88
CA ASP A 8 -7.42 4.92 4.03
C ASP A 8 -6.50 6.11 4.32
N PHE A 9 -6.13 6.84 3.29
CA PHE A 9 -5.35 8.07 3.38
C PHE A 9 -6.00 9.13 2.48
N PRO A 10 -6.09 10.40 2.91
CA PRO A 10 -6.77 11.46 2.17
C PRO A 10 -5.95 11.97 0.98
N TYR A 11 -5.71 11.10 0.02
CA TYR A 11 -4.98 11.40 -1.20
C TYR A 11 -5.77 10.87 -2.41
N PRO A 12 -6.04 11.69 -3.41
CA PRO A 12 -5.59 13.09 -3.59
C PRO A 12 -6.33 14.12 -2.72
N SER A 13 -7.43 13.74 -2.10
CA SER A 13 -8.20 14.64 -1.24
C SER A 13 -8.95 13.86 -0.15
N ALA A 14 -9.46 14.57 0.85
CA ALA A 14 -10.27 13.96 1.92
C ALA A 14 -11.60 13.40 1.40
N GLU A 15 -12.13 13.94 0.30
CA GLU A 15 -13.37 13.46 -0.33
C GLU A 15 -13.16 12.21 -1.18
N GLN A 16 -11.92 11.95 -1.58
CA GLN A 16 -11.55 10.78 -2.39
C GLN A 16 -10.33 10.09 -1.80
N PRO A 17 -10.47 9.51 -0.61
CA PRO A 17 -9.36 8.78 0.00
C PRO A 17 -9.06 7.51 -0.78
N HIS A 18 -7.81 7.07 -0.73
CA HIS A 18 -7.38 5.81 -1.30
C HIS A 18 -6.81 4.90 -0.22
N PRO A 19 -6.96 3.58 -0.37
CA PRO A 19 -6.24 2.64 0.51
C PRO A 19 -4.74 2.71 0.24
N PHE A 20 -3.97 2.65 1.32
CA PHE A 20 -2.51 2.56 1.27
C PHE A 20 -2.06 1.38 2.13
N ILE A 21 -1.08 0.65 1.64
CA ILE A 21 -0.47 -0.48 2.36
C ILE A 21 0.76 0.02 3.09
N ILE A 22 0.84 -0.25 4.38
CA ILE A 22 2.01 0.09 5.20
C ILE A 22 3.16 -0.84 4.84
N LEU A 23 4.26 -0.28 4.37
CA LEU A 23 5.49 -1.02 4.02
C LEU A 23 6.54 -1.01 5.12
N SER A 24 6.56 0.03 5.94
CA SER A 24 7.54 0.13 7.01
C SER A 24 7.44 -1.08 7.93
N PRO A 25 8.58 -1.64 8.38
CA PRO A 25 8.56 -2.72 9.36
C PRO A 25 7.75 -2.32 10.59
N THR A 26 7.08 -3.29 11.20
CA THR A 26 6.21 -3.04 12.35
C THR A 26 6.91 -2.29 13.48
N ILE A 27 8.19 -2.59 13.72
CA ILE A 27 8.98 -1.91 14.76
C ILE A 27 9.05 -0.39 14.50
N LEU A 28 9.15 0.04 13.26
CA LEU A 28 9.14 1.46 12.90
C LEU A 28 7.72 2.02 12.88
N ALA A 29 6.77 1.25 12.35
CA ALA A 29 5.38 1.68 12.25
C ALA A 29 4.73 1.89 13.62
N GLU A 30 5.14 1.14 14.63
CA GLU A 30 4.64 1.27 16.01
C GLU A 30 5.45 2.24 16.87
N SER A 31 6.63 2.66 16.41
CA SER A 31 7.52 3.52 17.22
C SER A 31 7.02 4.94 17.30
N ALA A 32 6.99 5.49 18.51
CA ALA A 32 6.64 6.89 18.74
C ALA A 32 7.77 7.85 18.29
N GLN A 33 8.97 7.34 18.03
CA GLN A 33 10.10 8.15 17.56
C GLN A 33 9.96 8.55 16.10
N TYR A 34 9.18 7.80 15.33
CA TYR A 34 8.98 8.05 13.90
C TYR A 34 7.53 8.40 13.64
N ASP A 35 7.27 9.59 13.14
CA ASP A 35 5.94 10.08 12.84
C ASP A 35 5.49 9.80 11.41
N GLN A 36 6.36 9.20 10.60
CA GLN A 36 6.08 8.87 9.21
C GLN A 36 6.31 7.38 8.93
N VAL A 37 5.63 6.88 7.89
CA VAL A 37 5.80 5.52 7.37
C VAL A 37 5.89 5.55 5.85
N ASN A 38 6.51 4.52 5.28
CA ASN A 38 6.45 4.28 3.85
C ASN A 38 5.22 3.43 3.53
N ALA A 39 4.54 3.79 2.45
CA ALA A 39 3.32 3.13 2.04
C ALA A 39 3.18 3.06 0.52
N LEU A 40 2.41 2.09 0.04
CA LEU A 40 2.06 1.96 -1.38
C LEU A 40 0.59 2.31 -1.58
N ARG A 41 0.33 3.12 -2.59
CA ARG A 41 -1.03 3.51 -2.98
C ARG A 41 -1.75 2.36 -3.67
N CYS A 42 -3.04 2.23 -3.38
CA CYS A 42 -3.93 1.31 -4.07
C CYS A 42 -4.99 2.08 -4.86
N VAL A 43 -5.38 1.56 -6.01
CA VAL A 43 -6.43 2.13 -6.83
C VAL A 43 -7.43 1.06 -7.24
N SER A 44 -8.72 1.43 -7.31
CA SER A 44 -9.78 0.49 -7.69
C SER A 44 -9.73 0.17 -9.17
N LEU A 45 -9.87 -1.11 -9.51
CA LEU A 45 -10.03 -1.55 -10.90
C LEU A 45 -11.37 -1.13 -11.51
N ARG A 46 -12.37 -0.85 -10.69
CA ARG A 46 -13.68 -0.37 -11.17
C ARG A 46 -13.65 1.07 -11.64
N GLY A 47 -12.62 1.82 -11.26
CA GLY A 47 -12.40 3.17 -11.74
C GLY A 47 -11.74 3.16 -13.09
N LYS A 48 -11.14 4.30 -13.44
CA LYS A 48 -10.43 4.48 -14.70
C LYS A 48 -9.02 3.87 -14.71
N GLY A 49 -8.67 3.12 -13.66
CA GLY A 49 -7.35 2.53 -13.52
C GLY A 49 -7.16 1.38 -14.48
N GLN A 50 -6.22 1.53 -15.39
CA GLN A 50 -5.76 0.43 -16.22
C GLN A 50 -4.64 -0.29 -15.51
N PRO A 51 -4.61 -1.65 -15.54
CA PRO A 51 -3.47 -2.38 -14.99
C PRO A 51 -2.18 -1.96 -15.68
N GLU A 52 -1.16 -1.67 -14.90
CA GLU A 52 0.18 -1.42 -15.39
C GLU A 52 1.04 -2.67 -15.15
N LEU A 53 2.13 -2.79 -15.88
CA LEU A 53 2.96 -4.00 -15.87
C LEU A 53 3.43 -4.42 -14.48
N ARG A 54 3.62 -3.47 -13.58
CA ARG A 54 4.20 -3.71 -12.25
C ARG A 54 3.20 -3.52 -11.12
N ASP A 55 1.93 -3.63 -11.43
CA ASP A 55 0.88 -3.59 -10.41
C ASP A 55 0.63 -4.99 -9.84
N VAL A 56 0.33 -5.03 -8.55
CA VAL A 56 -0.12 -6.25 -7.88
C VAL A 56 -1.61 -6.12 -7.58
N ARG A 57 -2.36 -7.18 -7.84
CA ARG A 57 -3.80 -7.20 -7.64
C ARG A 57 -4.19 -7.69 -6.26
N LEU A 58 -5.02 -6.91 -5.57
CA LEU A 58 -5.67 -7.31 -4.31
C LEU A 58 -7.16 -7.52 -4.53
N ASN A 59 -7.82 -8.14 -3.56
CA ASN A 59 -9.26 -8.39 -3.59
C ASN A 59 -9.87 -8.37 -2.19
N GLY A 60 -11.11 -8.87 -2.07
CA GLY A 60 -11.82 -8.91 -0.80
C GLY A 60 -11.12 -9.70 0.32
N SER A 61 -10.27 -10.68 -0.03
CA SER A 61 -9.48 -11.43 0.96
C SER A 61 -8.51 -10.55 1.73
N ASP A 62 -8.14 -9.40 1.16
CA ASP A 62 -7.25 -8.42 1.79
C ASP A 62 -8.05 -7.35 2.58
N GLY A 63 -9.39 -7.47 2.63
CA GLY A 63 -10.26 -6.54 3.33
C GLY A 63 -10.77 -5.38 2.50
N LEU A 64 -10.61 -5.43 1.19
CA LEU A 64 -11.04 -4.38 0.27
C LEU A 64 -12.39 -4.71 -0.37
N ASP A 65 -13.10 -3.67 -0.84
CA ASP A 65 -14.47 -3.80 -1.37
C ASP A 65 -14.54 -4.50 -2.73
N GLY A 66 -13.42 -4.64 -3.41
CA GLY A 66 -13.38 -5.27 -4.72
C GLY A 66 -11.97 -5.33 -5.28
N PRO A 67 -11.84 -5.68 -6.56
CA PRO A 67 -10.53 -5.75 -7.22
C PRO A 67 -9.79 -4.42 -7.14
N THR A 68 -8.55 -4.47 -6.67
CA THR A 68 -7.73 -3.30 -6.39
C THR A 68 -6.32 -3.54 -6.89
N LEU A 69 -5.68 -2.51 -7.44
CA LEU A 69 -4.30 -2.56 -7.89
C LEU A 69 -3.39 -1.83 -6.91
N VAL A 70 -2.29 -2.47 -6.52
CA VAL A 70 -1.22 -1.83 -5.76
C VAL A 70 -0.22 -1.24 -6.75
N ARG A 71 -0.02 0.07 -6.68
CA ARG A 71 0.95 0.79 -7.52
C ARG A 71 2.36 0.64 -6.92
N CYS A 72 3.00 -0.48 -7.19
CA CYS A 72 4.28 -0.84 -6.57
C CYS A 72 5.46 0.05 -6.99
N HIS A 73 5.34 0.77 -8.09
CA HIS A 73 6.39 1.67 -8.57
C HIS A 73 6.33 3.07 -7.94
N PHE A 74 5.36 3.32 -7.08
CA PHE A 74 5.24 4.58 -6.34
C PHE A 74 5.16 4.29 -4.85
N SER A 75 6.23 4.58 -4.12
CA SER A 75 6.21 4.57 -2.67
C SER A 75 6.07 5.99 -2.15
N PHE A 76 5.31 6.14 -1.07
CA PHE A 76 5.06 7.42 -0.43
C PHE A 76 5.60 7.38 0.99
N THR A 77 6.11 8.52 1.46
CA THR A 77 6.42 8.73 2.87
C THR A 77 5.34 9.61 3.45
N LEU A 78 4.53 9.07 4.35
CA LEU A 78 3.30 9.69 4.82
C LEU A 78 3.26 9.79 6.34
N ALA A 79 2.67 10.88 6.84
CA ALA A 79 2.48 11.08 8.28
C ALA A 79 1.50 10.07 8.86
N LYS A 80 1.90 9.37 9.93
CA LYS A 80 1.05 8.39 10.61
C LYS A 80 -0.28 8.98 11.06
N SER A 81 -0.25 10.21 11.55
CA SER A 81 -1.43 10.91 12.07
C SER A 81 -2.49 11.23 11.02
N SER A 82 -2.13 11.17 9.74
CA SER A 82 -3.06 11.49 8.64
C SER A 82 -3.80 10.27 8.10
N PHE A 83 -3.44 9.07 8.52
CA PHE A 83 -4.16 7.86 8.12
C PHE A 83 -5.53 7.79 8.78
N GLY A 84 -6.51 7.34 8.00
CA GLY A 84 -7.87 7.18 8.45
C GLY A 84 -8.20 5.76 8.88
N LYS A 85 -9.30 5.22 8.35
CA LYS A 85 -9.83 3.91 8.73
C LYS A 85 -8.93 2.77 8.27
N ARG A 86 -8.70 1.80 9.17
CA ARG A 86 -8.08 0.53 8.82
C ARG A 86 -9.05 -0.28 7.97
N ARG A 87 -8.60 -0.71 6.81
CA ARG A 87 -9.41 -1.48 5.87
C ARG A 87 -9.18 -2.99 5.98
N GLY A 88 -7.97 -3.40 6.28
CA GLY A 88 -7.63 -4.81 6.33
C GLY A 88 -6.13 -5.04 6.42
N VAL A 89 -5.71 -6.20 5.98
CA VAL A 89 -4.30 -6.60 5.96
C VAL A 89 -4.03 -7.45 4.72
N VAL A 90 -2.89 -7.24 4.09
CA VAL A 90 -2.49 -7.99 2.90
C VAL A 90 -2.25 -9.46 3.26
N THR A 91 -2.80 -10.39 2.49
CA THR A 91 -2.58 -11.82 2.71
C THR A 91 -1.11 -12.19 2.47
N VAL A 92 -0.65 -13.28 3.10
CA VAL A 92 0.75 -13.72 3.01
C VAL A 92 1.17 -13.96 1.56
N ALA A 93 0.32 -14.57 0.75
CA ALA A 93 0.62 -14.83 -0.66
C ALA A 93 0.89 -13.53 -1.44
N ARG A 94 0.07 -12.49 -1.20
CA ARG A 94 0.23 -11.20 -1.86
C ARG A 94 1.45 -10.42 -1.36
N ARG A 95 1.81 -10.60 -0.09
CA ARG A 95 3.02 -9.96 0.47
C ARG A 95 4.27 -10.34 -0.30
N ARG A 96 4.40 -11.61 -0.68
CA ARG A 96 5.53 -12.09 -1.47
C ARG A 96 5.57 -11.43 -2.85
N GLU A 97 4.42 -11.35 -3.50
CA GLU A 97 4.30 -10.73 -4.81
C GLU A 97 4.66 -9.24 -4.75
N ILE A 98 4.14 -8.52 -3.75
CA ILE A 98 4.45 -7.11 -3.55
C ILE A 98 5.93 -6.93 -3.23
N SER A 99 6.51 -7.77 -2.37
CA SER A 99 7.91 -7.65 -1.96
C SER A 99 8.90 -7.79 -3.12
N ARG A 100 8.56 -8.63 -4.11
CA ARG A 100 9.41 -8.83 -5.30
C ARG A 100 9.29 -7.70 -6.30
N THR A 101 8.13 -7.07 -6.38
CA THR A 101 7.82 -6.09 -7.43
C THR A 101 8.60 -4.80 -7.29
N PRO A 102 8.78 -4.19 -6.10
CA PRO A 102 9.59 -2.97 -5.97
C PRO A 102 11.03 -3.14 -6.46
N ALA A 103 11.67 -4.29 -6.20
CA ALA A 103 13.01 -4.54 -6.71
C ALA A 103 13.07 -4.47 -8.23
N LYS A 104 12.05 -4.99 -8.91
CA LYS A 104 11.92 -4.90 -10.37
C LYS A 104 11.61 -3.50 -10.83
N CYS A 105 10.75 -2.77 -10.10
CA CYS A 105 10.34 -1.42 -10.44
C CYS A 105 11.51 -0.44 -10.42
N PHE A 106 12.41 -0.59 -9.45
CA PHE A 106 13.54 0.30 -9.26
C PHE A 106 14.82 -0.22 -9.90
N GLU A 107 14.78 -1.41 -10.50
CA GLU A 107 15.92 -2.02 -11.20
C GLU A 107 17.20 -2.03 -10.37
N PHE A 108 17.08 -2.44 -9.10
CA PHE A 108 18.23 -2.48 -8.20
C PHE A 108 19.29 -3.45 -8.74
N ALA A 109 20.49 -2.93 -9.01
CA ALA A 109 21.61 -3.74 -9.46
C ALA A 109 22.00 -4.76 -8.38
N GLY A 110 22.30 -5.99 -8.79
CA GLY A 110 22.72 -7.03 -7.88
C GLY A 110 21.60 -7.80 -7.18
N PHE A 111 20.35 -7.53 -7.54
CA PHE A 111 19.20 -8.27 -7.02
C PHE A 111 18.65 -9.27 -8.00
#